data_3000985a2dc3ceae4bda17581ca13c75
#
_entry.id   3000985a2dc3ceae4bda17581ca13c75
#
_cell.length_a   1.000
_cell.length_b   1.000
_cell.length_c   1.000
_cell.angle_alpha   90.00
_cell.angle_beta   90.00
_cell.angle_gamma   90.00
#
_symmetry.space_group_name_H-M   'P 1'
#
loop_
_entity.id
_entity.type
_entity.pdbx_description
1 polymer ?
#
loop_
_entity_poly.entity_id
_entity_poly.type
_entity_poly.pdbx_seq_one_letter_code
_entity_poly.pdbx_strand_id
1 'polypeptide(L)'
;IINNYIKMTSLFKDIGILEFESHFSSEENCLEYLANEKWKGGFICRKCGQTNYCKGKKPYSRRCTKCKTEESATANTIFHKCKFPLTEAFKISYLVCNNPEISVHKLSENIQLREMTCWKFKKKIAECIDQRRNISFFDIESRKNGAQ
;
A
#
# COMPACT_ATOMS: atom_id res chain seq x y z
N ILE A 1 1.18 16.67 6.01
CA ILE A 1 2.16 16.56 4.91
C ILE A 1 3.39 15.83 5.41
N ILE A 2 4.01 16.33 6.44
CA ILE A 2 5.21 15.75 7.06
C ILE A 2 4.89 14.38 7.69
N ASN A 3 3.70 14.24 8.26
CA ASN A 3 3.30 13.00 8.93
C ASN A 3 3.16 11.81 7.99
N ASN A 4 2.66 12.00 6.77
CA ASN A 4 2.55 10.90 5.80
C ASN A 4 3.91 10.49 5.27
N TYR A 5 4.77 11.48 4.99
CA TYR A 5 6.14 11.22 4.58
C TYR A 5 6.91 10.45 5.65
N ILE A 6 6.84 10.91 6.90
CA ILE A 6 7.51 10.27 8.03
C ILE A 6 6.93 8.86 8.27
N LYS A 7 5.62 8.71 8.14
CA LYS A 7 4.95 7.42 8.32
C LYS A 7 5.38 6.41 7.26
N MET A 8 5.55 6.85 6.02
CA MET A 8 6.01 5.99 4.93
C MET A 8 7.48 5.62 5.07
N THR A 9 8.32 6.59 5.36
CA THR A 9 9.76 6.36 5.52
C THR A 9 10.07 5.59 6.80
N SER A 10 9.28 5.79 7.87
CA SER A 10 9.50 5.09 9.14
C SER A 10 9.10 3.63 9.10
N LEU A 11 8.16 3.24 8.23
CA LEU A 11 7.68 1.86 8.14
C LEU A 11 8.77 0.87 7.75
N PHE A 12 9.70 1.28 6.89
CA PHE A 12 10.75 0.42 6.40
C PHE A 12 12.15 0.86 6.82
N LYS A 13 12.26 1.96 7.56
CA LYS A 13 13.54 2.64 7.81
C LYS A 13 14.50 1.83 8.67
N ASP A 14 13.98 1.16 9.68
CA ASP A 14 14.81 0.45 10.67
C ASP A 14 14.83 -1.07 10.44
N ILE A 15 14.31 -1.52 9.29
CA ILE A 15 14.24 -2.93 8.93
C ILE A 15 15.32 -3.23 7.89
N GLY A 16 16.22 -4.18 8.19
CA GLY A 16 17.20 -4.66 7.23
C GLY A 16 16.55 -5.46 6.12
N ILE A 17 17.24 -5.56 4.96
CA ILE A 17 16.70 -6.26 3.79
C ILE A 17 16.35 -7.73 4.08
N LEU A 18 17.16 -8.42 4.86
CA LEU A 18 16.92 -9.82 5.21
C LEU A 18 15.68 -9.97 6.07
N GLU A 19 15.51 -9.08 7.04
CA GLU A 19 14.34 -9.06 7.91
C GLU A 19 13.08 -8.72 7.11
N PHE A 20 13.18 -7.76 6.20
CA PHE A 20 12.09 -7.40 5.31
C PHE A 20 11.66 -8.57 4.45
N GLU A 21 12.61 -9.25 3.80
CA GLU A 21 12.32 -10.40 2.94
C GLU A 21 11.70 -11.55 3.74
N SER A 22 12.16 -11.77 4.97
CA SER A 22 11.59 -12.79 5.85
C SER A 22 10.14 -12.46 6.24
N HIS A 23 9.87 -11.20 6.55
CA HIS A 23 8.54 -10.76 7.03
C HIS A 23 7.51 -10.68 5.90
N PHE A 24 7.92 -10.27 4.71
CA PHE A 24 7.04 -10.08 3.55
C PHE A 24 7.32 -11.07 2.43
N SER A 25 7.59 -12.32 2.80
CA SER A 25 7.90 -13.38 1.84
C SER A 25 6.68 -13.91 1.10
N SER A 26 5.47 -13.69 1.62
CA SER A 26 4.24 -14.18 1.02
C SER A 26 3.27 -13.02 0.76
N GLU A 27 2.41 -13.21 -0.24
CA GLU A 27 1.35 -12.26 -0.54
C GLU A 27 0.41 -12.10 0.64
N GLU A 28 0.15 -13.20 1.36
CA GLU A 28 -0.71 -13.19 2.54
C GLU A 28 -0.17 -12.24 3.62
N ASN A 29 1.13 -12.30 3.90
CA ASN A 29 1.76 -11.43 4.88
C ASN A 29 1.64 -9.95 4.48
N CYS A 30 1.78 -9.66 3.19
CA CYS A 30 1.61 -8.32 2.66
C CYS A 30 0.18 -7.82 2.83
N LEU A 31 -0.81 -8.67 2.52
CA LEU A 31 -2.22 -8.32 2.68
C LEU A 31 -2.60 -8.10 4.13
N GLU A 32 -2.10 -8.95 5.02
CA GLU A 32 -2.32 -8.80 6.46
C GLU A 32 -1.77 -7.46 6.97
N TYR A 33 -0.56 -7.14 6.56
CA TYR A 33 0.07 -5.87 6.91
C TYR A 33 -0.75 -4.67 6.42
N LEU A 34 -1.18 -4.70 5.16
CA LEU A 34 -2.01 -3.63 4.58
C LEU A 34 -3.33 -3.46 5.34
N ALA A 35 -3.99 -4.59 5.65
CA ALA A 35 -5.26 -4.57 6.37
C ALA A 35 -5.08 -3.97 7.77
N ASN A 36 -4.02 -4.38 8.48
CA ASN A 36 -3.73 -3.88 9.82
C ASN A 36 -3.44 -2.37 9.81
N GLU A 37 -2.68 -1.89 8.84
CA GLU A 37 -2.40 -0.46 8.72
C GLU A 37 -3.63 0.34 8.29
N LYS A 38 -4.37 -0.18 7.33
CA LYS A 38 -5.55 0.48 6.78
C LYS A 38 -6.64 0.69 7.82
N TRP A 39 -6.91 -0.34 8.62
CA TRP A 39 -7.98 -0.32 9.61
C TRP A 39 -7.47 -0.22 11.05
N LYS A 40 -6.32 0.38 11.23
CA LYS A 40 -5.70 0.56 12.54
C LYS A 40 -6.59 1.33 13.51
N GLY A 41 -7.32 2.32 13.01
CA GLY A 41 -8.28 3.10 13.80
C GLY A 41 -9.70 2.54 13.81
N GLY A 42 -9.91 1.32 13.28
CA GLY A 42 -11.23 0.71 13.17
C GLY A 42 -11.76 0.77 11.74
N PHE A 43 -12.77 -0.04 11.47
CA PHE A 43 -13.41 -0.10 10.16
C PHE A 43 -14.49 0.99 10.06
N ILE A 44 -14.48 1.69 8.93
CA ILE A 44 -15.55 2.64 8.57
C ILE A 44 -15.91 2.36 7.11
N CYS A 45 -17.16 1.97 6.86
CA CYS A 45 -17.62 1.71 5.50
C CYS A 45 -17.60 3.01 4.69
N ARG A 46 -16.94 2.97 3.55
CA ARG A 46 -16.82 4.15 2.69
C ARG A 46 -18.12 4.55 2.02
N LYS A 47 -19.05 3.60 1.88
CA LYS A 47 -20.34 3.84 1.23
C LYS A 47 -21.40 4.37 2.20
N CYS A 48 -21.53 3.75 3.38
CA CYS A 48 -22.62 4.10 4.32
C CYS A 48 -22.14 4.61 5.68
N GLY A 49 -20.83 4.58 5.96
CA GLY A 49 -20.29 5.07 7.24
C GLY A 49 -20.42 4.11 8.42
N GLN A 50 -21.01 2.93 8.23
CA GLN A 50 -21.17 1.93 9.28
C GLN A 50 -19.82 1.40 9.75
N THR A 51 -19.70 1.13 11.05
CA THR A 51 -18.46 0.64 11.64
C THR A 51 -18.42 -0.87 11.85
N ASN A 52 -19.55 -1.56 11.72
CA ASN A 52 -19.63 -3.00 11.88
C ASN A 52 -19.27 -3.69 10.55
N TYR A 53 -18.46 -4.70 10.65
CA TYR A 53 -18.01 -5.45 9.49
C TYR A 53 -17.96 -6.93 9.78
N CYS A 54 -17.95 -7.74 8.71
CA CYS A 54 -17.66 -9.16 8.76
C CYS A 54 -16.54 -9.46 7.75
N LYS A 55 -16.03 -10.67 7.82
CA LYS A 55 -14.98 -11.14 6.91
C LYS A 55 -15.53 -11.19 5.48
N GLY A 56 -14.78 -10.62 4.52
CA GLY A 56 -15.15 -10.65 3.12
C GLY A 56 -14.72 -11.95 2.42
N LYS A 57 -15.00 -12.04 1.12
CA LYS A 57 -14.62 -13.18 0.29
C LYS A 57 -13.11 -13.24 0.04
N LYS A 58 -12.51 -12.09 -0.21
CA LYS A 58 -11.06 -12.01 -0.44
C LYS A 58 -10.31 -12.05 0.89
N PRO A 59 -9.09 -12.63 0.91
CA PRO A 59 -8.27 -12.63 2.13
C PRO A 59 -8.07 -11.22 2.67
N TYR A 60 -8.28 -11.05 3.96
CA TYR A 60 -8.10 -9.79 4.69
C TYR A 60 -8.97 -8.64 4.21
N SER A 61 -10.03 -8.92 3.43
CA SER A 61 -11.04 -7.93 3.09
C SER A 61 -12.07 -7.80 4.21
N ARG A 62 -12.74 -6.64 4.27
CA ARG A 62 -13.82 -6.40 5.23
C ARG A 62 -15.08 -6.01 4.49
N ARG A 63 -16.18 -6.58 4.93
CA ARG A 63 -17.50 -6.36 4.34
C ARG A 63 -18.41 -5.66 5.34
N CYS A 64 -19.01 -4.57 4.92
CA CYS A 64 -19.99 -3.87 5.74
C CYS A 64 -21.21 -4.76 6.00
N THR A 65 -21.63 -4.86 7.26
CA THR A 65 -22.80 -5.67 7.62
C THR A 65 -24.10 -5.01 7.20
N LYS A 66 -24.11 -3.70 7.01
CA LYS A 66 -25.32 -2.95 6.63
C LYS A 66 -25.53 -2.92 5.11
N CYS A 67 -24.60 -2.34 4.37
CA CYS A 67 -24.76 -2.18 2.91
C CYS A 67 -24.14 -3.30 2.08
N LYS A 68 -23.42 -4.23 2.72
CA LYS A 68 -22.79 -5.40 2.10
C LYS A 68 -21.65 -5.06 1.13
N THR A 69 -21.19 -3.83 1.11
CA THR A 69 -20.01 -3.43 0.31
C THR A 69 -18.75 -4.03 0.90
N GLU A 70 -17.96 -4.69 0.07
CA GLU A 70 -16.70 -5.29 0.47
C GLU A 70 -15.54 -4.39 0.06
N GLU A 71 -14.58 -4.18 0.96
CA GLU A 71 -13.36 -3.45 0.69
C GLU A 71 -12.15 -4.37 0.88
N SER A 72 -11.32 -4.49 -0.15
CA SER A 72 -10.11 -5.29 -0.07
C SER A 72 -9.00 -4.54 0.65
N ALA A 73 -7.99 -5.27 1.12
CA ALA A 73 -6.83 -4.66 1.78
C ALA A 73 -6.06 -3.72 0.85
N THR A 74 -6.01 -4.05 -0.44
CA THR A 74 -5.29 -3.23 -1.44
C THR A 74 -6.12 -2.08 -2.00
N ALA A 75 -7.44 -2.13 -1.88
CA ALA A 75 -8.32 -1.10 -2.45
C ALA A 75 -7.92 0.29 -1.96
N ASN A 76 -7.90 1.23 -2.89
CA ASN A 76 -7.62 2.64 -2.59
C ASN A 76 -6.20 2.91 -2.04
N THR A 77 -5.28 1.99 -2.26
CA THR A 77 -3.85 2.18 -1.97
C THR A 77 -3.07 2.18 -3.28
N ILE A 78 -1.77 2.45 -3.21
CA ILE A 78 -0.90 2.37 -4.39
C ILE A 78 -0.82 0.94 -4.95
N PHE A 79 -1.20 -0.06 -4.15
CA PHE A 79 -1.19 -1.47 -4.54
C PHE A 79 -2.48 -1.92 -5.22
N HIS A 80 -3.45 -1.01 -5.38
CA HIS A 80 -4.73 -1.33 -6.03
C HIS A 80 -4.53 -1.70 -7.49
N LYS A 81 -5.11 -2.82 -7.92
CA LYS A 81 -5.01 -3.34 -9.29
C LYS A 81 -3.57 -3.51 -9.77
N CYS A 82 -2.68 -3.85 -8.87
CA CYS A 82 -1.29 -4.12 -9.21
C CYS A 82 -1.23 -5.41 -10.06
N LYS A 83 -0.61 -5.32 -11.24
CA LYS A 83 -0.56 -6.43 -12.21
C LYS A 83 0.62 -7.37 -12.00
N PHE A 84 1.47 -7.09 -11.06
CA PHE A 84 2.59 -7.94 -10.67
C PHE A 84 2.45 -8.33 -9.21
N PRO A 85 3.19 -9.34 -8.73
CA PRO A 85 3.00 -9.84 -7.37
C PRO A 85 3.13 -8.77 -6.30
N LEU A 86 2.27 -8.83 -5.30
CA LEU A 86 2.25 -7.85 -4.21
C LEU A 86 3.58 -7.84 -3.43
N THR A 87 4.22 -8.99 -3.31
CA THR A 87 5.55 -9.10 -2.69
C THR A 87 6.59 -8.25 -3.42
N GLU A 88 6.53 -8.23 -4.76
CA GLU A 88 7.42 -7.41 -5.59
C GLU A 88 7.10 -5.92 -5.41
N ALA A 89 5.83 -5.57 -5.35
CA ALA A 89 5.39 -4.20 -5.10
C ALA A 89 5.89 -3.69 -3.74
N PHE A 90 5.83 -4.54 -2.72
CA PHE A 90 6.35 -4.22 -1.39
C PHE A 90 7.86 -4.02 -1.41
N LYS A 91 8.57 -4.87 -2.17
CA LYS A 91 10.03 -4.75 -2.28
C LYS A 91 10.45 -3.45 -2.98
N ILE A 92 9.74 -3.05 -4.04
CA ILE A 92 9.96 -1.75 -4.69
C ILE A 92 9.75 -0.63 -3.66
N SER A 93 8.66 -0.70 -2.91
CA SER A 93 8.34 0.31 -1.91
C SER A 93 9.44 0.41 -0.84
N TYR A 94 9.93 -0.73 -0.38
CA TYR A 94 11.03 -0.79 0.58
C TYR A 94 12.28 -0.12 0.03
N LEU A 95 12.68 -0.51 -1.18
CA LEU A 95 13.91 0.01 -1.79
C LEU A 95 13.83 1.52 -2.07
N VAL A 96 12.69 1.99 -2.57
CA VAL A 96 12.49 3.41 -2.88
C VAL A 96 12.40 4.25 -1.60
N CYS A 97 11.71 3.76 -0.56
CA CYS A 97 11.61 4.50 0.71
C CYS A 97 12.96 4.63 1.41
N ASN A 98 13.82 3.60 1.31
CA ASN A 98 15.14 3.64 1.91
C ASN A 98 16.19 4.37 1.05
N ASN A 99 15.99 4.39 -0.26
CA ASN A 99 16.87 5.10 -1.19
C ASN A 99 16.04 5.71 -2.33
N PRO A 100 15.49 6.92 -2.15
CA PRO A 100 14.70 7.58 -3.19
C PRO A 100 15.45 7.84 -4.49
N GLU A 101 16.77 7.86 -4.45
CA GLU A 101 17.61 8.07 -5.61
C GLU A 101 17.96 6.81 -6.39
N ILE A 102 17.43 5.65 -5.95
CA ILE A 102 17.71 4.37 -6.62
C ILE A 102 17.26 4.42 -8.08
N SER A 103 18.15 3.98 -8.98
CA SER A 103 17.85 3.97 -10.41
C SER A 103 16.82 2.89 -10.76
N VAL A 104 16.05 3.15 -11.81
CA VAL A 104 15.07 2.20 -12.32
C VAL A 104 15.74 0.91 -12.79
N HIS A 105 16.93 1.04 -13.38
CA HIS A 105 17.72 -0.13 -13.80
C HIS A 105 18.09 -1.01 -12.61
N LYS A 106 18.52 -0.40 -11.51
CA LYS A 106 18.89 -1.13 -10.30
C LYS A 106 17.67 -1.78 -9.65
N LEU A 107 16.51 -1.12 -9.67
CA LEU A 107 15.25 -1.72 -9.23
C LEU A 107 14.91 -2.95 -10.07
N SER A 108 15.01 -2.82 -11.38
CA SER A 108 14.73 -3.91 -12.32
C SER A 108 15.61 -5.12 -12.07
N GLU A 109 16.90 -4.91 -11.83
CA GLU A 109 17.84 -5.98 -11.51
C GLU A 109 17.47 -6.73 -10.22
N ASN A 110 17.09 -5.99 -9.19
CA ASN A 110 16.76 -6.57 -7.88
C ASN A 110 15.43 -7.31 -7.86
N ILE A 111 14.48 -6.92 -8.71
CA ILE A 111 13.10 -7.38 -8.61
C ILE A 111 12.68 -8.24 -9.79
N GLN A 112 13.48 -8.29 -10.84
CA GLN A 112 13.21 -9.06 -12.06
C GLN A 112 11.92 -8.63 -12.76
N LEU A 113 11.62 -7.34 -12.72
CA LEU A 113 10.54 -6.72 -13.47
C LEU A 113 11.12 -5.82 -14.55
N ARG A 114 10.32 -5.52 -15.57
CA ARG A 114 10.71 -4.61 -16.64
C ARG A 114 10.96 -3.22 -16.07
N GLU A 115 11.94 -2.52 -16.62
CA GLU A 115 12.28 -1.16 -16.19
C GLU A 115 11.07 -0.20 -16.24
N MET A 116 10.26 -0.32 -17.29
CA MET A 116 9.05 0.51 -17.42
C MET A 116 8.07 0.27 -16.27
N THR A 117 7.90 -0.97 -15.84
CA THR A 117 7.04 -1.32 -14.71
C THR A 117 7.59 -0.72 -13.41
N CYS A 118 8.89 -0.85 -13.19
CA CYS A 118 9.56 -0.27 -12.03
C CYS A 118 9.46 1.25 -12.03
N TRP A 119 9.63 1.88 -13.19
CA TRP A 119 9.54 3.34 -13.34
C TRP A 119 8.14 3.85 -12.99
N LYS A 120 7.11 3.20 -13.53
CA LYS A 120 5.73 3.59 -13.25
C LYS A 120 5.38 3.48 -11.77
N PHE A 121 5.82 2.40 -11.13
CA PHE A 121 5.53 2.19 -9.72
C PHE A 121 6.33 3.15 -8.83
N LYS A 122 7.60 3.38 -9.14
CA LYS A 122 8.43 4.38 -8.46
C LYS A 122 7.82 5.78 -8.56
N LYS A 123 7.33 6.15 -9.75
CA LYS A 123 6.64 7.42 -9.96
C LYS A 123 5.38 7.52 -9.10
N LYS A 124 4.62 6.45 -9.02
CA LYS A 124 3.41 6.39 -8.20
C LYS A 124 3.72 6.59 -6.71
N ILE A 125 4.81 5.98 -6.23
CA ILE A 125 5.28 6.18 -4.85
C ILE A 125 5.68 7.63 -4.63
N ALA A 126 6.47 8.20 -5.53
CA ALA A 126 6.92 9.59 -5.42
C ALA A 126 5.75 10.58 -5.41
N GLU A 127 4.77 10.38 -6.27
CA GLU A 127 3.56 11.21 -6.31
C GLU A 127 2.72 11.08 -5.03
N CYS A 128 2.71 9.91 -4.43
CA CYS A 128 2.04 9.68 -3.17
C CYS A 128 2.75 10.40 -2.02
N ILE A 129 4.06 10.32 -1.98
CA ILE A 129 4.88 11.03 -0.99
C ILE A 129 4.70 12.54 -1.11
N ASP A 130 4.75 13.07 -2.34
CA ASP A 130 4.58 14.49 -2.61
C ASP A 130 3.13 14.97 -2.55
N GLN A 131 2.19 14.05 -2.29
CA GLN A 131 0.75 14.31 -2.24
C GLN A 131 0.17 14.88 -3.54
N ARG A 132 0.83 14.60 -4.66
CA ARG A 132 0.34 15.00 -5.99
C ARG A 132 -0.80 14.11 -6.47
N ARG A 133 -1.04 12.98 -5.81
CA ARG A 133 -2.18 12.10 -6.06
C ARG A 133 -3.04 11.99 -4.82
N ASN A 134 -4.35 11.91 -5.02
CA ASN A 134 -5.30 11.65 -3.96
C ASN A 134 -5.36 10.15 -3.62
N ILE A 135 -4.19 9.52 -3.57
CA ILE A 135 -4.05 8.12 -3.20
C ILE A 135 -3.05 8.05 -2.05
N SER A 136 -3.47 7.50 -0.95
CA SER A 136 -2.60 7.25 0.19
C SER A 136 -1.83 5.95 -0.03
N PHE A 137 -0.71 5.80 0.66
CA PHE A 137 0.08 4.59 0.61
C PHE A 137 -0.68 3.41 1.22
N PHE A 138 -1.30 3.62 2.38
CA PHE A 138 -2.04 2.59 3.10
C PHE A 138 -3.50 2.95 3.37
N ASP A 139 -3.87 4.21 3.23
CA ASP A 139 -5.20 4.69 3.57
C ASP A 139 -5.63 5.79 2.62
N ILE A 140 -6.91 5.90 2.35
CA ILE A 140 -7.46 6.85 1.39
C ILE A 140 -8.40 7.88 2.02
N GLU A 141 -8.36 8.05 3.32
CA GLU A 141 -9.20 9.09 3.92
C GLU A 141 -8.94 10.46 3.29
N SER A 142 -7.69 10.70 2.89
CA SER A 142 -7.31 11.90 2.16
C SER A 142 -8.02 12.03 0.81
N ARG A 143 -8.50 10.93 0.24
CA ARG A 143 -9.18 10.94 -1.06
C ARG A 143 -10.59 11.50 -0.98
N LYS A 144 -11.28 11.31 0.16
CA LYS A 144 -12.61 11.89 0.37
C LYS A 144 -12.57 13.41 0.37
N ASN A 145 -11.50 13.98 0.88
CA ASN A 145 -11.33 15.43 0.96
C ASN A 145 -10.87 16.05 -0.36
N GLY A 146 -10.27 15.26 -1.25
CA GLY A 146 -9.79 15.71 -2.55
C GLY A 146 -10.80 15.57 -3.70
N ALA A 147 -11.90 14.85 -3.47
CA ALA A 147 -12.92 14.58 -4.48
C ALA A 147 -14.05 15.62 -4.51
N GLN A 148 -13.98 16.61 -3.65
CA GLN A 148 -15.00 17.67 -3.59
C GLN A 148 -14.61 18.86 -4.47
#